data_375f97f6fb1956ba0bb2644a6fa57f3c
#
_entry.id   375f97f6fb1956ba0bb2644a6fa57f3c
#
_cell.length_a   1.000
_cell.length_b   1.000
_cell.length_c   1.000
_cell.angle_alpha   90.00
_cell.angle_beta   90.00
_cell.angle_gamma   90.00
#
_symmetry.space_group_name_H-M   'P 1'
#
loop_
_entity.id
_entity.type
_entity.pdbx_description
1 polymer ?
#
loop_
_entity_poly.entity_id
_entity_poly.type
_entity_poly.pdbx_seq_one_letter_code
_entity_poly.pdbx_strand_id
1 'polypeptide(L)'
;MLTRTRLVAGISRWFATLGALTLWALLSSPASAQDGPQQEVFIPESGKGPAVVVISGRTGPPNYRNYTKQVAALGYYTVLIDGKDILTRAQDGAQNLRTVIAKAQASPHGMPDKVMVIGFSQGGGGILAHAVKMPDLIKAAVAHYPATSWARNLPAIVSRIQIPVLVLTGERDTYNNCCLIESMRVMESSAKEKQLPLELVVYPDAEHGFNLDGRYYRADDSADAWRRTSERLARHHPVK
;
A
#
# COMPACT_ATOMS: atom_id res chain seq x y z
N MET A 1 100.98 -37.12 23.08
CA MET A 1 100.68 -36.17 24.14
C MET A 1 99.30 -35.60 23.93
N LEU A 2 98.39 -35.91 24.83
CA LEU A 2 96.95 -35.69 24.73
C LEU A 2 96.62 -34.25 25.18
N THR A 3 95.83 -33.56 24.42
CA THR A 3 95.13 -32.36 24.87
C THR A 3 93.64 -32.52 24.58
N ARG A 4 92.85 -32.55 25.63
CA ARG A 4 91.40 -32.61 25.64
C ARG A 4 90.80 -31.26 25.31
N THR A 5 89.98 -31.18 24.35
CA THR A 5 89.13 -30.00 24.06
C THR A 5 87.72 -30.27 24.63
N ARG A 6 87.24 -29.39 25.52
CA ARG A 6 85.90 -29.48 26.09
C ARG A 6 84.87 -28.85 25.10
N LEU A 7 83.81 -29.55 24.81
CA LEU A 7 82.65 -29.03 24.20
C LEU A 7 81.84 -28.17 25.17
N VAL A 8 81.49 -26.96 24.77
CA VAL A 8 80.53 -26.12 25.45
C VAL A 8 79.24 -26.16 24.64
N ALA A 9 78.15 -26.74 25.25
CA ALA A 9 76.83 -26.79 24.66
C ALA A 9 76.16 -25.45 24.81
N GLY A 10 75.88 -24.81 23.63
CA GLY A 10 75.06 -23.60 23.57
C GLY A 10 73.62 -23.95 23.50
N ILE A 11 72.84 -23.57 24.50
CA ILE A 11 71.38 -23.74 24.52
C ILE A 11 70.77 -22.53 23.74
N SER A 12 70.31 -22.76 22.51
CA SER A 12 69.54 -21.77 21.76
C SER A 12 68.09 -21.87 22.20
N ARG A 13 67.60 -20.79 22.85
CA ARG A 13 66.18 -20.60 23.20
C ARG A 13 65.41 -20.14 21.98
N TRP A 14 64.57 -20.99 21.44
CA TRP A 14 63.55 -20.62 20.41
C TRP A 14 62.42 -19.92 21.11
N PHE A 15 62.26 -18.64 20.85
CA PHE A 15 61.04 -17.90 21.19
C PHE A 15 60.01 -18.19 20.11
N ALA A 16 59.01 -19.00 20.42
CA ALA A 16 57.84 -19.17 19.62
C ALA A 16 56.90 -17.97 19.82
N THR A 17 56.90 -17.05 18.85
CA THR A 17 55.91 -15.97 18.78
C THR A 17 54.60 -16.55 18.31
N LEU A 18 53.65 -16.75 19.23
CA LEU A 18 52.25 -17.01 18.91
C LEU A 18 51.63 -15.75 18.32
N GLY A 19 51.54 -15.72 17.01
CA GLY A 19 50.76 -14.72 16.30
C GLY A 19 49.27 -14.97 16.54
N ALA A 20 48.63 -14.15 17.35
CA ALA A 20 47.20 -14.12 17.54
C ALA A 20 46.54 -13.62 16.22
N LEU A 21 46.08 -14.53 15.39
CA LEU A 21 45.17 -14.24 14.28
C LEU A 21 43.81 -13.82 14.85
N THR A 22 43.64 -12.50 15.05
CA THR A 22 42.30 -11.94 15.29
C THR A 22 41.48 -12.06 14.04
N LEU A 23 40.62 -13.09 14.02
CA LEU A 23 39.60 -13.28 13.00
C LEU A 23 38.56 -12.15 13.16
N TRP A 24 38.69 -11.08 12.41
CA TRP A 24 37.63 -10.09 12.25
C TRP A 24 36.49 -10.76 11.51
N ALA A 25 35.54 -11.32 12.22
CA ALA A 25 34.24 -11.67 11.68
C ALA A 25 33.58 -10.36 11.25
N LEU A 26 33.64 -10.08 9.95
CA LEU A 26 32.80 -9.08 9.30
C LEU A 26 31.34 -9.55 9.52
N LEU A 27 30.72 -9.05 10.59
CA LEU A 27 29.29 -9.06 10.76
C LEU A 27 28.74 -8.22 9.61
N SER A 28 28.50 -8.86 8.46
CA SER A 28 27.67 -8.33 7.42
C SER A 28 26.30 -8.12 8.07
N SER A 29 26.02 -6.89 8.52
CA SER A 29 24.65 -6.51 8.86
C SER A 29 23.79 -6.90 7.66
N PRO A 30 22.70 -7.67 7.84
CA PRO A 30 21.81 -7.91 6.74
C PRO A 30 21.41 -6.55 6.21
N ALA A 31 21.60 -6.31 4.92
CA ALA A 31 21.10 -5.12 4.25
C ALA A 31 19.66 -4.95 4.73
N SER A 32 19.35 -3.81 5.36
CA SER A 32 18.00 -3.52 5.81
C SER A 32 17.12 -3.68 4.58
N ALA A 33 16.30 -4.72 4.56
CA ALA A 33 15.24 -4.87 3.58
C ALA A 33 14.53 -3.52 3.61
N GLN A 34 14.44 -2.86 2.45
CA GLN A 34 13.81 -1.55 2.35
C GLN A 34 12.49 -1.63 3.10
N ASP A 35 12.30 -0.78 4.10
CA ASP A 35 11.17 -0.86 5.05
C ASP A 35 9.80 -0.64 4.39
N GLY A 36 9.74 -0.69 3.06
CA GLY A 36 8.57 -0.45 2.22
C GLY A 36 8.09 1.00 2.31
N PRO A 37 6.89 1.31 1.81
CA PRO A 37 6.31 2.65 1.87
C PRO A 37 6.22 3.21 3.29
N GLN A 38 6.42 4.53 3.42
CA GLN A 38 6.10 5.22 4.66
C GLN A 38 4.62 5.12 4.97
N GLN A 39 4.28 4.92 6.24
CA GLN A 39 2.91 4.70 6.69
C GLN A 39 2.57 5.71 7.79
N GLU A 40 1.42 6.36 7.66
CA GLU A 40 0.78 7.06 8.78
C GLU A 40 -0.33 6.15 9.31
N VAL A 41 -0.35 5.89 10.61
CA VAL A 41 -1.32 4.99 11.23
C VAL A 41 -2.32 5.76 12.09
N PHE A 42 -3.57 5.33 12.05
CA PHE A 42 -4.67 5.89 12.83
C PHE A 42 -5.33 4.73 13.56
N ILE A 43 -5.20 4.77 14.88
CA ILE A 43 -5.70 3.72 15.78
C ILE A 43 -7.14 4.08 16.16
N PRO A 44 -8.10 3.14 16.06
CA PRO A 44 -9.47 3.38 16.49
C PRO A 44 -9.54 3.57 18.01
N GLU A 45 -10.61 4.19 18.50
CA GLU A 45 -10.82 4.44 19.95
C GLU A 45 -10.77 3.15 20.78
N SER A 46 -11.25 2.03 20.22
CA SER A 46 -11.15 0.69 20.81
C SER A 46 -9.73 0.17 20.98
N GLY A 47 -8.71 0.89 20.45
CA GLY A 47 -7.30 0.49 20.47
C GLY A 47 -6.93 -0.60 19.45
N LYS A 48 -7.92 -1.31 18.87
CA LYS A 48 -7.71 -2.38 17.90
C LYS A 48 -8.91 -2.50 16.95
N GLY A 49 -8.66 -2.80 15.68
CA GLY A 49 -9.73 -2.98 14.69
C GLY A 49 -9.30 -3.72 13.43
N PRO A 50 -10.26 -4.09 12.58
CA PRO A 50 -9.97 -4.61 11.25
C PRO A 50 -9.15 -3.59 10.46
N ALA A 51 -8.18 -4.04 9.66
CA ALA A 51 -7.26 -3.13 8.99
C ALA A 51 -7.83 -2.59 7.66
N VAL A 52 -7.71 -1.27 7.45
CA VAL A 52 -8.02 -0.60 6.19
C VAL A 52 -6.79 0.15 5.70
N VAL A 53 -6.39 -0.06 4.45
CA VAL A 53 -5.31 0.69 3.79
C VAL A 53 -5.92 1.80 2.95
N VAL A 54 -5.58 3.06 3.24
CA VAL A 54 -5.95 4.24 2.46
C VAL A 54 -4.75 4.65 1.61
N ILE A 55 -4.94 4.77 0.30
CA ILE A 55 -3.91 5.14 -0.67
C ILE A 55 -4.23 6.53 -1.21
N SER A 56 -3.35 7.48 -0.94
CA SER A 56 -3.53 8.87 -1.35
C SER A 56 -3.52 9.04 -2.87
N GLY A 57 -3.98 10.19 -3.35
CA GLY A 57 -3.71 10.65 -4.71
C GLY A 57 -2.30 11.23 -4.87
N ARG A 58 -2.04 11.85 -6.03
CA ARG A 58 -0.74 12.44 -6.39
C ARG A 58 -0.24 13.53 -5.45
N THR A 59 -1.14 14.19 -4.71
CA THR A 59 -0.79 15.24 -3.75
C THR A 59 -0.19 14.71 -2.44
N GLY A 60 -0.21 13.40 -2.25
CA GLY A 60 0.39 12.73 -1.09
C GLY A 60 -0.51 12.69 0.16
N PRO A 61 -0.09 11.99 1.20
CA PRO A 61 -0.86 11.70 2.41
C PRO A 61 -1.49 12.91 3.13
N PRO A 62 -0.87 14.10 3.23
CA PRO A 62 -1.43 15.19 4.02
C PRO A 62 -2.88 15.55 3.70
N ASN A 63 -3.28 15.53 2.43
CA ASN A 63 -4.63 15.89 2.00
C ASN A 63 -5.69 14.81 2.30
N TYR A 64 -5.27 13.64 2.72
CA TYR A 64 -6.14 12.48 2.97
C TYR A 64 -6.25 12.12 4.46
N ARG A 65 -5.50 12.80 5.34
CA ARG A 65 -5.51 12.54 6.79
C ARG A 65 -6.89 12.66 7.41
N ASN A 66 -7.66 13.71 7.04
CA ASN A 66 -9.00 13.90 7.58
C ASN A 66 -9.94 12.75 7.20
N TYR A 67 -9.92 12.34 5.94
CA TYR A 67 -10.69 11.18 5.49
C TYR A 67 -10.25 9.89 6.22
N THR A 68 -8.95 9.69 6.38
CA THR A 68 -8.40 8.51 7.06
C THR A 68 -8.79 8.47 8.54
N LYS A 69 -8.81 9.63 9.22
CA LYS A 69 -9.32 9.75 10.59
C LYS A 69 -10.81 9.38 10.70
N GLN A 70 -11.63 9.77 9.72
CA GLN A 70 -13.04 9.38 9.69
C GLN A 70 -13.20 7.86 9.54
N VAL A 71 -12.37 7.19 8.72
CA VAL A 71 -12.37 5.73 8.63
C VAL A 71 -11.97 5.09 9.97
N ALA A 72 -10.96 5.62 10.65
CA ALA A 72 -10.54 5.13 11.96
C ALA A 72 -11.64 5.32 13.03
N ALA A 73 -12.38 6.43 12.97
CA ALA A 73 -13.50 6.71 13.87
C ALA A 73 -14.66 5.70 13.72
N LEU A 74 -14.75 5.00 12.59
CA LEU A 74 -15.68 3.88 12.41
C LEU A 74 -15.23 2.58 13.13
N GLY A 75 -14.06 2.58 13.77
CA GLY A 75 -13.51 1.41 14.47
C GLY A 75 -12.45 0.63 13.72
N TYR A 76 -11.95 1.15 12.59
CA TYR A 76 -10.91 0.49 11.78
C TYR A 76 -9.49 0.93 12.17
N TYR A 77 -8.55 -0.02 12.25
CA TYR A 77 -7.14 0.30 12.23
C TYR A 77 -6.76 0.73 10.82
N THR A 78 -6.45 2.01 10.65
CA THR A 78 -6.32 2.60 9.31
C THR A 78 -4.86 2.99 9.04
N VAL A 79 -4.34 2.59 7.87
CA VAL A 79 -2.99 2.86 7.40
C VAL A 79 -3.06 3.73 6.16
N LEU A 80 -2.48 4.93 6.19
CA LEU A 80 -2.40 5.86 5.07
C LEU A 80 -1.00 5.80 4.43
N ILE A 81 -0.96 5.64 3.11
CA ILE A 81 0.26 5.58 2.30
C ILE A 81 0.21 6.52 1.10
N ASP A 82 1.38 6.83 0.51
CA ASP A 82 1.45 7.65 -0.69
C ASP A 82 1.08 6.83 -1.95
N GLY A 83 0.18 7.36 -2.77
CA GLY A 83 -0.19 6.77 -4.06
C GLY A 83 0.98 6.62 -5.03
N LYS A 84 2.02 7.44 -4.88
CA LYS A 84 3.25 7.33 -5.70
C LYS A 84 4.00 6.03 -5.44
N ASP A 85 3.94 5.48 -4.24
CA ASP A 85 4.58 4.21 -3.90
C ASP A 85 3.86 3.02 -4.54
N ILE A 86 2.59 3.21 -4.95
CA ILE A 86 1.77 2.15 -5.52
C ILE A 86 1.63 2.27 -7.05
N LEU A 87 1.57 3.47 -7.58
CA LEU A 87 1.35 3.68 -9.02
C LEU A 87 2.36 4.66 -9.61
N THR A 88 3.61 4.24 -9.74
CA THR A 88 4.65 4.88 -10.55
C THR A 88 5.54 3.83 -11.21
N ARG A 89 6.23 4.20 -12.30
CA ARG A 89 7.15 3.27 -12.98
C ARG A 89 8.40 2.93 -12.16
N ALA A 90 8.73 3.77 -11.18
CA ALA A 90 9.92 3.60 -10.34
C ALA A 90 9.69 2.64 -9.16
N GLN A 91 8.45 2.22 -8.92
CA GLN A 91 8.07 1.43 -7.75
C GLN A 91 7.49 0.06 -8.15
N ASP A 92 7.79 -0.96 -7.38
CA ASP A 92 7.01 -2.20 -7.39
C ASP A 92 5.77 -2.03 -6.51
N GLY A 93 4.73 -1.42 -7.10
CA GLY A 93 3.50 -1.12 -6.37
C GLY A 93 2.78 -2.37 -5.82
N ALA A 94 2.93 -3.51 -6.48
CA ALA A 94 2.35 -4.76 -5.99
C ALA A 94 3.08 -5.23 -4.71
N GLN A 95 4.40 -5.23 -4.72
CA GLN A 95 5.21 -5.61 -3.57
C GLN A 95 5.05 -4.61 -2.42
N ASN A 96 5.02 -3.32 -2.72
CA ASN A 96 4.80 -2.27 -1.74
C ASN A 96 3.45 -2.45 -1.03
N LEU A 97 2.38 -2.73 -1.78
CA LEU A 97 1.06 -2.97 -1.19
C LEU A 97 1.06 -4.24 -0.30
N ARG A 98 1.70 -5.33 -0.73
CA ARG A 98 1.85 -6.55 0.09
C ARG A 98 2.59 -6.26 1.40
N THR A 99 3.67 -5.48 1.34
CA THR A 99 4.46 -5.10 2.52
C THR A 99 3.63 -4.26 3.51
N VAL A 100 2.85 -3.31 3.00
CA VAL A 100 1.95 -2.49 3.83
C VAL A 100 0.89 -3.35 4.51
N ILE A 101 0.25 -4.25 3.76
CA ILE A 101 -0.78 -5.15 4.30
C ILE A 101 -0.18 -6.07 5.38
N ALA A 102 0.97 -6.68 5.12
CA ALA A 102 1.64 -7.55 6.09
C ALA A 102 1.99 -6.81 7.40
N LYS A 103 2.49 -5.56 7.29
CA LYS A 103 2.75 -4.71 8.47
C LYS A 103 1.47 -4.38 9.23
N ALA A 104 0.38 -4.06 8.51
CA ALA A 104 -0.91 -3.77 9.13
C ALA A 104 -1.48 -4.99 9.88
N GLN A 105 -1.38 -6.18 9.30
CA GLN A 105 -1.82 -7.45 9.91
C GLN A 105 -0.97 -7.86 11.13
N ALA A 106 0.32 -7.53 11.11
CA ALA A 106 1.25 -7.80 12.22
C ALA A 106 1.18 -6.76 13.35
N SER A 107 0.48 -5.63 13.14
CA SER A 107 0.33 -4.57 14.14
C SER A 107 -0.47 -5.07 15.35
N PRO A 108 -0.11 -4.69 16.60
CA PRO A 108 -0.93 -4.97 17.78
C PRO A 108 -2.31 -4.31 17.70
N HIS A 109 -2.45 -3.26 16.87
CA HIS A 109 -3.69 -2.51 16.64
C HIS A 109 -4.51 -3.04 15.45
N GLY A 110 -3.92 -3.86 14.60
CA GLY A 110 -4.57 -4.51 13.47
C GLY A 110 -5.10 -5.89 13.82
N MET A 111 -6.08 -6.37 13.06
CA MET A 111 -6.50 -7.76 13.10
C MET A 111 -5.77 -8.56 12.01
N PRO A 112 -5.31 -9.80 12.27
CA PRO A 112 -4.59 -10.63 11.30
C PRO A 112 -5.55 -11.27 10.28
N ASP A 113 -6.33 -10.45 9.59
CA ASP A 113 -7.30 -10.87 8.57
C ASP A 113 -7.06 -10.09 7.28
N LYS A 114 -7.71 -10.48 6.19
CA LYS A 114 -7.68 -9.72 4.94
C LYS A 114 -8.15 -8.30 5.19
N VAL A 115 -7.54 -7.34 4.50
CA VAL A 115 -7.84 -5.91 4.65
C VAL A 115 -8.90 -5.43 3.64
N MET A 116 -9.41 -4.22 3.84
CA MET A 116 -10.00 -3.43 2.76
C MET A 116 -9.06 -2.33 2.30
N VAL A 117 -9.21 -1.90 1.05
CA VAL A 117 -8.38 -0.86 0.45
C VAL A 117 -9.27 0.26 -0.09
N ILE A 118 -8.93 1.51 0.24
CA ILE A 118 -9.57 2.72 -0.29
C ILE A 118 -8.49 3.53 -1.01
N GLY A 119 -8.72 3.94 -2.26
CA GLY A 119 -7.72 4.70 -3.01
C GLY A 119 -8.33 5.87 -3.76
N PHE A 120 -7.57 6.96 -3.84
CA PHE A 120 -7.99 8.20 -4.48
C PHE A 120 -7.10 8.48 -5.68
N SER A 121 -7.68 8.86 -6.82
CA SER A 121 -6.94 9.31 -8.00
C SER A 121 -5.79 8.34 -8.35
N GLN A 122 -4.53 8.70 -8.16
CA GLN A 122 -3.38 7.82 -8.34
C GLN A 122 -3.47 6.55 -7.49
N GLY A 123 -3.87 6.67 -6.22
CA GLY A 123 -4.10 5.51 -5.34
C GLY A 123 -5.25 4.63 -5.83
N GLY A 124 -6.32 5.21 -6.36
CA GLY A 124 -7.40 4.49 -7.03
C GLY A 124 -6.92 3.73 -8.26
N GLY A 125 -6.04 4.35 -9.07
CA GLY A 125 -5.36 3.68 -10.18
C GLY A 125 -4.48 2.52 -9.69
N GLY A 126 -3.81 2.68 -8.56
CA GLY A 126 -3.02 1.62 -7.89
C GLY A 126 -3.87 0.41 -7.48
N ILE A 127 -5.10 0.65 -7.01
CA ILE A 127 -6.08 -0.42 -6.77
C ILE A 127 -6.33 -1.22 -8.04
N LEU A 128 -6.64 -0.55 -9.14
CA LEU A 128 -6.93 -1.21 -10.43
C LEU A 128 -5.70 -1.93 -11.00
N ALA A 129 -4.50 -1.42 -10.76
CA ALA A 129 -3.26 -2.04 -11.23
C ALA A 129 -2.89 -3.29 -10.43
N HIS A 130 -3.08 -3.26 -9.11
CA HIS A 130 -2.47 -4.24 -8.19
C HIS A 130 -3.47 -4.90 -7.24
N ALA A 131 -4.26 -4.14 -6.48
CA ALA A 131 -5.11 -4.66 -5.40
C ALA A 131 -6.17 -5.65 -5.89
N VAL A 132 -6.78 -5.39 -7.05
CA VAL A 132 -7.85 -6.21 -7.64
C VAL A 132 -7.44 -7.66 -7.93
N LYS A 133 -6.13 -7.97 -7.91
CA LYS A 133 -5.53 -9.30 -8.16
C LYS A 133 -5.07 -9.99 -6.89
N MET A 134 -5.44 -9.49 -5.71
CA MET A 134 -4.97 -9.99 -4.41
C MET A 134 -6.13 -10.50 -3.53
N PRO A 135 -6.94 -11.45 -3.99
CA PRO A 135 -8.08 -11.95 -3.21
C PRO A 135 -7.66 -12.72 -1.95
N ASP A 136 -6.39 -13.11 -1.87
CA ASP A 136 -5.76 -13.71 -0.69
C ASP A 136 -5.52 -12.71 0.44
N LEU A 137 -5.35 -11.41 0.13
CA LEU A 137 -5.01 -10.36 1.08
C LEU A 137 -6.12 -9.30 1.26
N ILE A 138 -6.99 -9.12 0.25
CA ILE A 138 -7.95 -8.02 0.18
C ILE A 138 -9.37 -8.56 0.03
N LYS A 139 -10.28 -8.08 0.89
CA LYS A 139 -11.70 -8.45 0.87
C LYS A 139 -12.49 -7.69 -0.20
N ALA A 140 -12.27 -6.39 -0.28
CA ALA A 140 -12.91 -5.51 -1.25
C ALA A 140 -12.14 -4.19 -1.36
N ALA A 141 -12.44 -3.39 -2.38
CA ALA A 141 -11.82 -2.10 -2.61
C ALA A 141 -12.84 -1.01 -2.95
N VAL A 142 -12.50 0.24 -2.60
CA VAL A 142 -13.20 1.46 -3.03
C VAL A 142 -12.20 2.36 -3.75
N ALA A 143 -12.49 2.72 -4.99
CA ALA A 143 -11.65 3.58 -5.81
C ALA A 143 -12.39 4.89 -6.13
N HIS A 144 -11.93 6.00 -5.55
CA HIS A 144 -12.43 7.32 -5.83
C HIS A 144 -11.71 7.91 -7.04
N TYR A 145 -12.47 8.28 -8.07
CA TYR A 145 -11.97 8.88 -9.32
C TYR A 145 -10.60 8.33 -9.76
N PRO A 146 -10.49 7.01 -9.96
CA PRO A 146 -9.20 6.35 -10.16
C PRO A 146 -8.49 6.83 -11.41
N ALA A 147 -7.17 7.07 -11.31
CA ALA A 147 -6.35 7.36 -12.48
C ALA A 147 -6.27 6.15 -13.41
N THR A 148 -6.63 6.36 -14.68
CA THR A 148 -6.64 5.32 -15.72
C THR A 148 -5.73 5.64 -16.92
N SER A 149 -5.18 6.86 -17.01
CA SER A 149 -4.33 7.31 -18.12
C SER A 149 -3.04 6.48 -18.32
N TRP A 150 -2.64 5.67 -17.34
CA TRP A 150 -1.53 4.73 -17.45
C TRP A 150 -1.91 3.43 -18.19
N ALA A 151 -3.20 3.13 -18.29
CA ALA A 151 -3.71 1.86 -18.82
C ALA A 151 -3.90 1.97 -20.35
N ARG A 152 -3.19 1.12 -21.11
CA ARG A 152 -3.37 1.05 -22.56
C ARG A 152 -4.58 0.23 -22.99
N ASN A 153 -5.04 -0.69 -22.15
CA ASN A 153 -6.15 -1.61 -22.44
C ASN A 153 -6.99 -1.81 -21.16
N LEU A 154 -8.02 -1.01 -21.00
CA LEU A 154 -8.92 -1.06 -19.83
C LEU A 154 -9.68 -2.40 -19.72
N PRO A 155 -10.24 -2.98 -20.78
CA PRO A 155 -10.87 -4.31 -20.71
C PRO A 155 -9.92 -5.40 -20.18
N ALA A 156 -8.63 -5.35 -20.52
CA ALA A 156 -7.63 -6.29 -19.99
C ALA A 156 -7.32 -6.04 -18.51
N ILE A 157 -7.40 -4.79 -18.04
CA ILE A 157 -7.29 -4.48 -16.60
C ILE A 157 -8.49 -5.04 -15.85
N VAL A 158 -9.69 -4.78 -16.36
CA VAL A 158 -10.95 -5.23 -15.75
C VAL A 158 -11.00 -6.76 -15.65
N SER A 159 -10.53 -7.49 -16.67
CA SER A 159 -10.49 -8.97 -16.66
C SER A 159 -9.68 -9.57 -15.50
N ARG A 160 -8.89 -8.77 -14.80
CA ARG A 160 -8.07 -9.22 -13.66
C ARG A 160 -8.76 -9.02 -12.31
N ILE A 161 -9.96 -8.46 -12.29
CA ILE A 161 -10.71 -8.19 -11.05
C ILE A 161 -11.14 -9.50 -10.42
N GLN A 162 -10.69 -9.75 -9.19
CA GLN A 162 -10.99 -10.95 -8.40
C GLN A 162 -11.65 -10.62 -7.04
N ILE A 163 -11.82 -9.32 -6.74
CA ILE A 163 -12.44 -8.84 -5.50
C ILE A 163 -13.55 -7.83 -5.84
N PRO A 164 -14.54 -7.63 -4.98
CA PRO A 164 -15.53 -6.56 -5.15
C PRO A 164 -14.85 -5.18 -5.20
N VAL A 165 -15.19 -4.38 -6.21
CA VAL A 165 -14.68 -3.02 -6.40
C VAL A 165 -15.84 -2.04 -6.55
N LEU A 166 -15.88 -1.00 -5.73
CA LEU A 166 -16.74 0.16 -5.91
C LEU A 166 -15.92 1.30 -6.50
N VAL A 167 -16.33 1.83 -7.64
CA VAL A 167 -15.75 3.03 -8.26
C VAL A 167 -16.72 4.20 -8.07
N LEU A 168 -16.23 5.30 -7.50
CA LEU A 168 -16.97 6.54 -7.27
C LEU A 168 -16.29 7.64 -8.06
N THR A 169 -16.97 8.26 -9.03
CA THR A 169 -16.35 9.23 -9.94
C THR A 169 -17.28 10.38 -10.30
N GLY A 170 -16.69 11.53 -10.62
CA GLY A 170 -17.40 12.68 -11.17
C GLY A 170 -17.53 12.57 -12.69
N GLU A 171 -18.69 12.94 -13.25
CA GLU A 171 -18.89 12.98 -14.71
C GLU A 171 -18.08 14.12 -15.37
N ARG A 172 -17.83 15.21 -14.62
CA ARG A 172 -17.08 16.37 -15.10
C ARG A 172 -15.57 16.31 -14.79
N ASP A 173 -15.06 15.14 -14.37
CA ASP A 173 -13.64 14.98 -14.05
C ASP A 173 -12.79 14.99 -15.32
N THR A 174 -12.12 16.12 -15.55
CA THR A 174 -11.17 16.31 -16.65
C THR A 174 -9.74 16.54 -16.15
N TYR A 175 -9.48 16.30 -14.87
CA TYR A 175 -8.21 16.59 -14.23
C TYR A 175 -7.04 15.88 -14.91
N ASN A 176 -6.19 16.67 -15.59
CA ASN A 176 -5.03 16.16 -16.34
C ASN A 176 -5.32 14.98 -17.28
N ASN A 177 -6.54 14.83 -17.75
CA ASN A 177 -7.02 13.68 -18.53
C ASN A 177 -6.71 12.31 -17.90
N CYS A 178 -6.61 12.26 -16.57
CA CYS A 178 -6.21 11.02 -15.87
C CYS A 178 -7.37 10.07 -15.57
N CYS A 179 -8.55 10.63 -15.38
CA CYS A 179 -9.61 9.98 -14.63
C CYS A 179 -10.98 10.16 -15.33
N LEU A 180 -10.94 10.22 -16.66
CA LEU A 180 -12.07 10.55 -17.52
C LEU A 180 -13.23 9.57 -17.36
N ILE A 181 -14.46 10.10 -17.40
CA ILE A 181 -15.69 9.30 -17.27
C ILE A 181 -15.81 8.24 -18.37
N GLU A 182 -15.34 8.52 -19.58
CA GLU A 182 -15.34 7.54 -20.69
C GLU A 182 -14.56 6.28 -20.31
N SER A 183 -13.42 6.42 -19.63
CA SER A 183 -12.65 5.30 -19.12
C SER A 183 -13.43 4.48 -18.09
N MET A 184 -14.17 5.14 -17.20
CA MET A 184 -14.97 4.47 -16.16
C MET A 184 -16.12 3.70 -16.80
N ARG A 185 -16.78 4.26 -17.81
CA ARG A 185 -17.87 3.60 -18.57
C ARG A 185 -17.37 2.39 -19.36
N VAL A 186 -16.17 2.47 -19.97
CA VAL A 186 -15.52 1.32 -20.60
C VAL A 186 -15.26 0.20 -19.59
N MET A 187 -14.78 0.56 -18.39
CA MET A 187 -14.54 -0.42 -17.32
C MET A 187 -15.85 -1.06 -16.85
N GLU A 188 -16.92 -0.28 -16.64
CA GLU A 188 -18.23 -0.76 -16.25
C GLU A 188 -18.81 -1.73 -17.30
N SER A 189 -18.80 -1.33 -18.58
CA SER A 189 -19.28 -2.17 -19.68
C SER A 189 -18.53 -3.50 -19.75
N SER A 190 -17.18 -3.44 -19.68
CA SER A 190 -16.35 -4.65 -19.69
C SER A 190 -16.58 -5.55 -18.48
N ALA A 191 -16.86 -4.97 -17.31
CA ALA A 191 -17.17 -5.74 -16.11
C ALA A 191 -18.54 -6.40 -16.20
N LYS A 192 -19.53 -5.70 -16.70
CA LYS A 192 -20.90 -6.25 -16.94
C LYS A 192 -20.85 -7.41 -17.93
N GLU A 193 -20.16 -7.25 -19.06
CA GLU A 193 -20.01 -8.30 -20.07
C GLU A 193 -19.40 -9.59 -19.48
N LYS A 194 -18.42 -9.44 -18.58
CA LYS A 194 -17.69 -10.55 -17.96
C LYS A 194 -18.25 -10.98 -16.60
N GLN A 195 -19.35 -10.39 -16.15
CA GLN A 195 -19.97 -10.63 -14.85
C GLN A 195 -18.99 -10.46 -13.66
N LEU A 196 -18.10 -9.47 -13.75
CA LEU A 196 -17.10 -9.18 -12.72
C LEU A 196 -17.66 -8.24 -11.65
N PRO A 197 -17.20 -8.34 -10.40
CA PRO A 197 -17.76 -7.61 -9.27
C PRO A 197 -17.25 -6.15 -9.20
N LEU A 198 -17.51 -5.36 -10.25
CA LEU A 198 -17.24 -3.92 -10.30
C LEU A 198 -18.58 -3.18 -10.35
N GLU A 199 -18.75 -2.21 -9.47
CA GLU A 199 -19.87 -1.27 -9.44
C GLU A 199 -19.35 0.13 -9.70
N LEU A 200 -19.99 0.87 -10.60
CA LEU A 200 -19.69 2.27 -10.90
C LEU A 200 -20.82 3.16 -10.41
N VAL A 201 -20.46 4.20 -9.65
CA VAL A 201 -21.35 5.31 -9.27
C VAL A 201 -20.78 6.60 -9.86
N VAL A 202 -21.62 7.32 -10.60
CA VAL A 202 -21.26 8.56 -11.27
C VAL A 202 -22.03 9.72 -10.64
N TYR A 203 -21.33 10.78 -10.30
CA TYR A 203 -21.86 12.03 -9.78
C TYR A 203 -21.88 13.06 -10.91
N PRO A 204 -23.08 13.45 -11.44
CA PRO A 204 -23.19 14.19 -12.71
C PRO A 204 -22.49 15.55 -12.75
N ASP A 205 -22.45 16.24 -11.59
CA ASP A 205 -21.87 17.58 -11.49
C ASP A 205 -20.50 17.61 -10.81
N ALA A 206 -19.97 16.45 -10.39
CA ALA A 206 -18.72 16.37 -9.67
C ALA A 206 -17.51 16.41 -10.60
N GLU A 207 -16.47 17.09 -10.12
CA GLU A 207 -15.14 17.13 -10.70
C GLU A 207 -14.15 16.27 -9.86
N HIS A 208 -12.87 16.29 -10.23
CA HIS A 208 -11.81 15.57 -9.51
C HIS A 208 -11.66 16.05 -8.07
N GLY A 209 -11.67 15.12 -7.13
CA GLY A 209 -11.49 15.46 -5.71
C GLY A 209 -12.74 16.01 -5.04
N PHE A 210 -13.93 15.81 -5.60
CA PHE A 210 -15.21 16.36 -5.13
C PHE A 210 -15.55 16.04 -3.67
N ASN A 211 -14.94 15.01 -3.10
CA ASN A 211 -15.17 14.54 -1.72
C ASN A 211 -13.99 14.82 -0.77
N LEU A 212 -13.09 15.71 -1.14
CA LEU A 212 -12.00 16.20 -0.31
C LEU A 212 -12.13 17.71 -0.14
N ASP A 213 -11.67 18.24 0.98
CA ASP A 213 -11.63 19.68 1.20
C ASP A 213 -10.88 20.40 0.07
N GLY A 214 -11.48 21.41 -0.51
CA GLY A 214 -10.88 22.17 -1.61
C GLY A 214 -11.88 22.76 -2.60
N ARG A 215 -11.35 23.25 -3.71
CA ARG A 215 -12.12 24.00 -4.74
C ARG A 215 -13.31 23.23 -5.31
N TYR A 216 -13.19 21.92 -5.44
CA TYR A 216 -14.18 21.07 -6.11
C TYR A 216 -15.08 20.29 -5.12
N TYR A 217 -14.99 20.60 -3.83
CA TYR A 217 -15.81 19.96 -2.80
C TYR A 217 -17.30 20.16 -3.05
N ARG A 218 -18.05 19.06 -3.00
CA ARG A 218 -19.50 19.02 -3.17
C ARG A 218 -20.12 18.27 -2.00
N ALA A 219 -20.83 18.98 -1.15
CA ALA A 219 -21.31 18.45 0.14
C ALA A 219 -22.18 17.19 -0.03
N ASP A 220 -23.19 17.24 -0.91
CA ASP A 220 -24.15 16.14 -1.08
C ASP A 220 -23.49 14.92 -1.74
N ASP A 221 -22.69 15.14 -2.81
CA ASP A 221 -21.96 14.06 -3.48
C ASP A 221 -20.91 13.43 -2.56
N SER A 222 -20.25 14.25 -1.73
CA SER A 222 -19.30 13.80 -0.72
C SER A 222 -19.97 12.96 0.36
N ALA A 223 -21.13 13.39 0.86
CA ALA A 223 -21.90 12.66 1.86
C ALA A 223 -22.38 11.30 1.32
N ASP A 224 -22.89 11.24 0.07
CA ASP A 224 -23.27 9.97 -0.56
C ASP A 224 -22.07 9.05 -0.80
N ALA A 225 -20.95 9.60 -1.30
CA ALA A 225 -19.72 8.84 -1.50
C ALA A 225 -19.18 8.25 -0.18
N TRP A 226 -19.23 9.02 0.92
CA TRP A 226 -18.88 8.56 2.25
C TRP A 226 -19.82 7.46 2.74
N ARG A 227 -21.14 7.65 2.61
CA ARG A 227 -22.15 6.64 2.99
C ARG A 227 -21.89 5.31 2.26
N ARG A 228 -21.69 5.34 0.94
CA ARG A 228 -21.40 4.14 0.15
C ARG A 228 -20.10 3.47 0.56
N THR A 229 -19.06 4.25 0.85
CA THR A 229 -17.79 3.71 1.34
C THR A 229 -17.98 3.03 2.70
N SER A 230 -18.68 3.68 3.63
CA SER A 230 -18.97 3.13 4.96
C SER A 230 -19.80 1.85 4.90
N GLU A 231 -20.80 1.79 4.01
CA GLU A 231 -21.60 0.59 3.76
C GLU A 231 -20.76 -0.56 3.19
N ARG A 232 -19.79 -0.26 2.31
CA ARG A 232 -18.84 -1.27 1.80
C ARG A 232 -17.93 -1.80 2.89
N LEU A 233 -17.41 -0.91 3.72
CA LEU A 233 -16.61 -1.29 4.89
C LEU A 233 -17.43 -2.22 5.80
N ALA A 234 -18.62 -1.81 6.21
CA ALA A 234 -19.48 -2.61 7.09
C ALA A 234 -19.86 -3.97 6.49
N ARG A 235 -20.13 -4.03 5.19
CA ARG A 235 -20.53 -5.26 4.49
C ARG A 235 -19.39 -6.27 4.36
N HIS A 236 -18.20 -5.83 3.98
CA HIS A 236 -17.08 -6.73 3.64
C HIS A 236 -16.06 -6.89 4.76
N HIS A 237 -16.05 -5.95 5.71
CA HIS A 237 -15.04 -5.91 6.78
C HIS A 237 -15.63 -5.37 8.09
N PRO A 238 -16.69 -6.01 8.64
CA PRO A 238 -17.39 -5.49 9.81
C PRO A 238 -16.46 -5.34 11.02
N VAL A 239 -16.61 -4.24 11.74
CA VAL A 239 -16.06 -4.07 13.08
C VAL A 239 -16.89 -4.94 14.03
N LYS A 240 -16.22 -5.78 14.82
CA LYS A 240 -16.84 -6.71 15.78
C LYS A 240 -16.86 -6.11 17.17
#